data_553cfd150a258d4b905b06c058af9fee
#
_entry.id   553cfd150a258d4b905b06c058af9fee
#
_cell.length_a   1.000
_cell.length_b   1.000
_cell.length_c   1.000
_cell.angle_alpha   90.00
_cell.angle_beta   90.00
_cell.angle_gamma   90.00
#
_symmetry.space_group_name_H-M   'P 1'
#
loop_
_entity.id
_entity.type
_entity.pdbx_description
1 polymer ?
#
loop_
_entity_poly.entity_id
_entity_poly.type
_entity_poly.pdbx_seq_one_letter_code
_entity_poly.pdbx_strand_id
1 'polypeptide(L)'
;MTDDRSEDKKPAPNAATNPANELWGGRFAGGASDIMQRINASIYFDRRFYRQDIAGSRAHCNMLVAQGILDQDDGHAILKGLDQVEAEITAGTFEYDPAKEDIHMHVEARLAELIGEAAGRLHTARSRNDQVAT
;
A
#
# COMPACT_ATOMS: atom_id res chain seq x y z
N MET A 1 17.70 14.28 56.41
CA MET A 1 18.69 14.25 55.32
C MET A 1 18.32 13.09 54.43
N THR A 2 17.36 13.29 53.54
CA THR A 2 16.75 12.31 52.68
C THR A 2 17.06 12.71 51.25
N ASP A 3 17.87 11.90 50.58
CA ASP A 3 18.33 12.06 49.20
C ASP A 3 17.26 11.50 48.28
N ASP A 4 16.50 12.39 47.66
CA ASP A 4 15.47 12.08 46.64
C ASP A 4 16.13 12.18 45.26
N ARG A 5 16.58 11.04 44.72
CA ARG A 5 16.99 10.93 43.32
C ARG A 5 15.81 10.45 42.51
N SER A 6 15.07 11.40 41.95
CA SER A 6 14.16 11.15 40.86
C SER A 6 14.98 10.82 39.58
N GLU A 7 15.01 9.55 39.24
CA GLU A 7 15.54 9.09 37.92
C GLU A 7 14.57 9.52 36.80
N ASP A 8 15.01 10.49 36.03
CA ASP A 8 14.38 10.87 34.77
C ASP A 8 14.42 9.69 33.80
N LYS A 9 13.31 8.97 33.72
CA LYS A 9 13.11 7.89 32.75
C LYS A 9 12.89 8.50 31.37
N LYS A 10 13.96 8.61 30.60
CA LYS A 10 13.96 9.00 29.18
C LYS A 10 12.96 8.14 28.43
N PRO A 11 11.97 8.73 27.70
CA PRO A 11 11.04 7.94 26.93
C PRO A 11 11.78 7.17 25.84
N ALA A 12 11.44 5.90 25.69
CA ALA A 12 11.94 5.04 24.63
C ALA A 12 11.64 5.63 23.25
N PRO A 13 12.53 5.48 22.24
CA PRO A 13 12.28 5.98 20.91
C PRO A 13 11.03 5.32 20.34
N ASN A 14 10.13 6.16 19.83
CA ASN A 14 8.90 5.79 19.16
C ASN A 14 9.20 4.70 18.13
N ALA A 15 8.63 3.51 18.31
CA ALA A 15 8.72 2.46 17.32
C ALA A 15 8.10 3.00 16.03
N ALA A 16 8.93 3.14 15.00
CA ALA A 16 8.50 3.57 13.68
C ALA A 16 7.34 2.66 13.24
N THR A 17 6.17 3.24 13.02
CA THR A 17 5.00 2.52 12.52
C THR A 17 5.34 1.98 11.13
N ASN A 18 5.23 0.67 10.95
CA ASN A 18 5.47 0.04 9.65
C ASN A 18 4.36 0.48 8.68
N PRO A 19 4.68 1.11 7.54
CA PRO A 19 3.68 1.58 6.57
C PRO A 19 2.75 0.46 6.07
N ALA A 20 3.18 -0.80 6.10
CA ALA A 20 2.32 -1.94 5.79
C ALA A 20 1.14 -2.08 6.75
N ASN A 21 1.30 -1.75 8.04
CA ASN A 21 0.22 -1.82 9.03
C ASN A 21 -0.80 -0.68 8.87
N GLU A 22 -0.38 0.47 8.35
CA GLU A 22 -1.28 1.61 8.12
C GLU A 22 -2.23 1.36 6.94
N LEU A 23 -1.74 0.68 5.90
CA LEU A 23 -2.55 0.35 4.72
C LEU A 23 -3.64 -0.71 4.99
N TRP A 24 -3.40 -1.63 5.92
CA TRP A 24 -4.26 -2.82 6.08
C TRP A 24 -5.05 -2.89 7.38
N GLY A 25 -4.94 -1.91 8.29
CA GLY A 25 -5.72 -1.82 9.54
C GLY A 25 -5.64 -3.09 10.40
N GLY A 26 -4.48 -3.71 10.50
CA GLY A 26 -4.29 -4.98 11.18
C GLY A 26 -4.57 -4.94 12.68
N ARG A 27 -5.07 -6.05 13.23
CA ARG A 27 -5.34 -6.25 14.67
C ARG A 27 -4.08 -6.27 15.54
N PHE A 28 -2.89 -6.22 14.95
CA PHE A 28 -1.62 -6.36 15.64
C PHE A 28 -0.90 -5.01 15.70
N ALA A 29 -0.64 -4.55 16.91
CA ALA A 29 0.05 -3.28 17.19
C ALA A 29 1.59 -3.36 16.99
N GLY A 30 2.14 -4.51 16.59
CA GLY A 30 3.57 -4.72 16.33
C GLY A 30 3.82 -5.01 14.86
N GLY A 31 4.74 -4.29 14.23
CA GLY A 31 5.22 -4.60 12.89
C GLY A 31 5.89 -5.98 12.83
N ALA A 32 5.88 -6.60 11.65
CA ALA A 32 6.64 -7.82 11.41
C ALA A 32 8.14 -7.57 11.67
N SER A 33 8.85 -8.56 12.26
CA SER A 33 10.29 -8.45 12.42
C SER A 33 10.97 -8.34 11.04
N ASP A 34 12.17 -7.74 10.97
CA ASP A 34 12.95 -7.61 9.73
C ASP A 34 13.12 -8.94 8.99
N ILE A 35 13.22 -10.04 9.74
CA ILE A 35 13.33 -11.40 9.18
C ILE A 35 12.03 -11.79 8.49
N MET A 36 10.88 -11.54 9.12
CA MET A 36 9.56 -11.84 8.53
C MET A 36 9.29 -10.97 7.30
N GLN A 37 9.68 -9.70 7.32
CA GLN A 37 9.58 -8.82 6.15
C GLN A 37 10.39 -9.37 4.96
N ARG A 38 11.62 -9.82 5.21
CA ARG A 38 12.47 -10.42 4.16
C ARG A 38 11.94 -11.74 3.63
N ILE A 39 11.30 -12.57 4.47
CA ILE A 39 10.68 -13.83 4.06
C ILE A 39 9.43 -13.57 3.23
N ASN A 40 8.62 -12.58 3.60
CA ASN A 40 7.36 -12.27 2.95
C ASN A 40 7.51 -11.42 1.69
N ALA A 41 8.66 -10.76 1.50
CA ALA A 41 8.89 -9.89 0.35
C ALA A 41 8.95 -10.69 -0.96
N SER A 42 7.93 -10.58 -1.78
CA SER A 42 7.85 -11.21 -3.11
C SER A 42 8.19 -10.26 -4.27
N ILE A 43 8.42 -8.98 -3.99
CA ILE A 43 8.62 -7.92 -4.98
C ILE A 43 9.67 -8.24 -6.05
N TYR A 44 10.71 -8.98 -5.71
CA TYR A 44 11.76 -9.38 -6.65
C TYR A 44 11.26 -10.26 -7.79
N PHE A 45 10.18 -11.00 -7.57
CA PHE A 45 9.55 -11.90 -8.54
C PHE A 45 8.31 -11.28 -9.16
N ASP A 46 7.41 -10.74 -8.34
CA ASP A 46 6.08 -10.33 -8.75
C ASP A 46 6.04 -8.95 -9.43
N ARG A 47 7.09 -8.14 -9.32
CA ARG A 47 7.20 -6.88 -10.07
C ARG A 47 6.95 -7.04 -11.58
N ARG A 48 7.13 -8.24 -12.12
CA ARG A 48 6.85 -8.56 -13.52
C ARG A 48 5.36 -8.61 -13.85
N PHE A 49 4.52 -8.76 -12.83
CA PHE A 49 3.06 -8.87 -12.98
C PHE A 49 2.34 -7.52 -12.82
N TYR A 50 3.07 -6.40 -12.79
CA TYR A 50 2.47 -5.08 -12.61
C TYR A 50 1.35 -4.79 -13.62
N ARG A 51 1.47 -5.26 -14.86
CA ARG A 51 0.45 -5.06 -15.90
C ARG A 51 -0.84 -5.79 -15.59
N GLN A 52 -0.75 -7.01 -15.09
CA GLN A 52 -1.90 -7.81 -14.70
C GLN A 52 -2.58 -7.19 -13.47
N ASP A 53 -1.79 -6.78 -12.47
CA ASP A 53 -2.30 -6.10 -11.28
C ASP A 53 -3.04 -4.81 -11.63
N ILE A 54 -2.43 -3.95 -12.46
CA ILE A 54 -3.04 -2.70 -12.93
C ILE A 54 -4.28 -2.97 -13.78
N ALA A 55 -4.26 -3.95 -14.66
CA ALA A 55 -5.41 -4.32 -15.48
C ALA A 55 -6.59 -4.80 -14.61
N GLY A 56 -6.33 -5.63 -13.61
CA GLY A 56 -7.33 -6.05 -12.62
C GLY A 56 -7.90 -4.87 -11.84
N SER A 57 -7.06 -3.95 -11.42
CA SER A 57 -7.45 -2.73 -10.70
C SER A 57 -8.32 -1.80 -11.55
N ARG A 58 -8.01 -1.63 -12.84
CA ARG A 58 -8.84 -0.88 -13.79
C ARG A 58 -10.21 -1.52 -13.99
N ALA A 59 -10.26 -2.85 -14.17
CA ALA A 59 -11.52 -3.58 -14.32
C ALA A 59 -12.39 -3.43 -13.06
N HIS A 60 -11.80 -3.54 -11.88
CA HIS A 60 -12.49 -3.36 -10.61
C HIS A 60 -13.01 -1.92 -10.46
N CYS A 61 -12.20 -0.90 -10.74
CA CYS A 61 -12.61 0.50 -10.72
C CYS A 61 -13.82 0.75 -11.63
N ASN A 62 -13.75 0.29 -12.87
CA ASN A 62 -14.84 0.43 -13.83
C ASN A 62 -16.12 -0.24 -13.35
N MET A 63 -16.03 -1.41 -12.74
CA MET A 63 -17.17 -2.11 -12.15
C MET A 63 -17.77 -1.31 -11.00
N LEU A 64 -16.95 -0.78 -10.08
CA LEU A 64 -17.43 0.02 -8.96
C LEU A 64 -18.19 1.27 -9.43
N VAL A 65 -17.68 1.95 -10.46
CA VAL A 65 -18.35 3.11 -11.07
C VAL A 65 -19.66 2.69 -11.73
N ALA A 66 -19.63 1.63 -12.53
CA ALA A 66 -20.82 1.13 -13.24
C ALA A 66 -21.95 0.71 -12.29
N GLN A 67 -21.61 0.21 -11.10
CA GLN A 67 -22.57 -0.16 -10.07
C GLN A 67 -22.97 1.01 -9.13
N GLY A 68 -22.44 2.22 -9.36
CA GLY A 68 -22.71 3.39 -8.53
C GLY A 68 -22.16 3.30 -7.10
N ILE A 69 -21.19 2.41 -6.87
CA ILE A 69 -20.51 2.26 -5.59
C ILE A 69 -19.41 3.32 -5.43
N LEU A 70 -18.76 3.66 -6.54
CA LEU A 70 -17.77 4.72 -6.66
C LEU A 70 -18.31 5.81 -7.59
N ASP A 71 -18.12 7.07 -7.22
CA ASP A 71 -18.49 8.17 -8.10
C ASP A 71 -17.57 8.28 -9.33
N GLN A 72 -18.03 9.02 -10.35
CA GLN A 72 -17.31 9.12 -11.61
C GLN A 72 -16.00 9.91 -11.48
N ASP A 73 -15.95 10.92 -10.64
CA ASP A 73 -14.78 11.77 -10.48
C ASP A 73 -13.65 11.00 -9.82
N ASP A 74 -13.95 10.26 -8.75
CA ASP A 74 -12.99 9.36 -8.11
C ASP A 74 -12.55 8.24 -9.07
N GLY A 75 -13.49 7.66 -9.81
CA GLY A 75 -13.19 6.64 -10.81
C GLY A 75 -12.20 7.16 -11.88
N HIS A 76 -12.44 8.34 -12.41
CA HIS A 76 -11.53 9.00 -13.36
C HIS A 76 -10.14 9.27 -12.75
N ALA A 77 -10.09 9.78 -11.49
CA ALA A 77 -8.84 10.03 -10.82
C ALA A 77 -8.03 8.73 -10.64
N ILE A 78 -8.68 7.65 -10.21
CA ILE A 78 -8.05 6.33 -10.05
C ILE A 78 -7.51 5.80 -11.37
N LEU A 79 -8.31 5.80 -12.44
CA LEU A 79 -7.87 5.31 -13.74
C LEU A 79 -6.67 6.09 -14.28
N LYS A 80 -6.72 7.43 -14.18
CA LYS A 80 -5.60 8.28 -14.58
C LYS A 80 -4.35 8.05 -13.72
N GLY A 81 -4.52 7.86 -12.43
CA GLY A 81 -3.41 7.53 -11.53
C GLY A 81 -2.77 6.19 -11.86
N LEU A 82 -3.58 5.16 -12.17
CA LEU A 82 -3.08 3.85 -12.60
C LEU A 82 -2.31 3.93 -13.93
N ASP A 83 -2.76 4.77 -14.89
CA ASP A 83 -2.04 5.00 -16.14
C ASP A 83 -0.66 5.63 -15.88
N GLN A 84 -0.59 6.56 -14.94
CA GLN A 84 0.68 7.18 -14.56
C GLN A 84 1.62 6.18 -13.89
N VAL A 85 1.13 5.37 -12.95
CA VAL A 85 1.93 4.32 -12.30
C VAL A 85 2.48 3.34 -13.34
N GLU A 86 1.65 2.89 -14.29
CA GLU A 86 2.08 2.00 -15.37
C GLU A 86 3.17 2.63 -16.25
N ALA A 87 3.02 3.91 -16.56
CA ALA A 87 4.02 4.65 -17.33
C ALA A 87 5.37 4.76 -16.59
N GLU A 88 5.36 5.05 -15.28
CA GLU A 88 6.55 5.12 -14.45
C GLU A 88 7.29 3.76 -14.38
N ILE A 89 6.55 2.65 -14.20
CA ILE A 89 7.13 1.31 -14.20
C ILE A 89 7.72 0.95 -15.58
N THR A 90 6.98 1.25 -16.64
CA THR A 90 7.41 0.96 -18.01
C THR A 90 8.65 1.76 -18.42
N ALA A 91 8.74 3.02 -17.97
CA ALA A 91 9.90 3.88 -18.19
C ALA A 91 11.13 3.51 -17.32
N GLY A 92 10.96 2.64 -16.33
CA GLY A 92 12.01 2.27 -15.40
C GLY A 92 12.36 3.36 -14.38
N THR A 93 11.47 4.33 -14.17
CA THR A 93 11.62 5.42 -13.21
C THR A 93 10.93 5.13 -11.86
N PHE A 94 10.20 4.01 -11.79
CA PHE A 94 9.49 3.61 -10.58
C PHE A 94 10.47 3.08 -9.51
N GLU A 95 10.39 3.62 -8.31
CA GLU A 95 11.23 3.20 -7.19
C GLU A 95 10.54 2.09 -6.40
N TYR A 96 11.24 0.96 -6.23
CA TYR A 96 10.76 -0.17 -5.42
C TYR A 96 11.32 -0.07 -4.00
N ASP A 97 10.42 -0.07 -3.02
CA ASP A 97 10.74 -0.03 -1.61
C ASP A 97 10.73 -1.44 -1.02
N PRO A 98 11.85 -1.96 -0.50
CA PRO A 98 11.91 -3.30 0.11
C PRO A 98 10.99 -3.49 1.33
N ALA A 99 10.51 -2.40 1.92
CA ALA A 99 9.56 -2.46 3.04
C ALA A 99 8.13 -2.81 2.57
N LYS A 100 7.85 -2.69 1.27
CA LYS A 100 6.58 -3.11 0.66
C LYS A 100 6.74 -4.52 0.11
N GLU A 101 5.87 -5.43 0.54
CA GLU A 101 6.03 -6.87 0.32
C GLU A 101 5.94 -7.28 -1.15
N ASP A 102 5.00 -6.68 -1.92
CA ASP A 102 4.67 -7.10 -3.28
C ASP A 102 4.38 -5.93 -4.23
N ILE A 103 4.18 -6.24 -5.51
CA ILE A 103 3.87 -5.25 -6.55
C ILE A 103 2.56 -4.52 -6.27
N HIS A 104 1.57 -5.23 -5.73
CA HIS A 104 0.28 -4.68 -5.43
C HIS A 104 0.37 -3.53 -4.42
N MET A 105 1.11 -3.73 -3.30
CA MET A 105 1.36 -2.67 -2.32
C MET A 105 2.10 -1.47 -2.91
N HIS A 106 3.01 -1.71 -3.85
CA HIS A 106 3.72 -0.64 -4.53
C HIS A 106 2.79 0.19 -5.41
N VAL A 107 1.94 -0.46 -6.20
CA VAL A 107 0.95 0.22 -7.05
C VAL A 107 -0.03 1.03 -6.21
N GLU A 108 -0.59 0.44 -5.14
CA GLU A 108 -1.51 1.16 -4.24
C GLU A 108 -0.86 2.35 -3.54
N ALA A 109 0.34 2.16 -2.99
CA ALA A 109 1.05 3.24 -2.31
C ALA A 109 1.35 4.40 -3.28
N ARG A 110 1.84 4.09 -4.49
CA ARG A 110 2.11 5.12 -5.49
C ARG A 110 0.84 5.82 -5.95
N LEU A 111 -0.24 5.07 -6.14
CA LEU A 111 -1.54 5.63 -6.46
C LEU A 111 -2.00 6.62 -5.37
N ALA A 112 -1.86 6.25 -4.09
CA ALA A 112 -2.20 7.12 -2.98
C ALA A 112 -1.36 8.41 -2.94
N GLU A 113 -0.08 8.35 -3.29
CA GLU A 113 0.78 9.54 -3.43
C GLU A 113 0.30 10.47 -4.55
N LEU A 114 -0.20 9.91 -5.66
CA LEU A 114 -0.63 10.67 -6.83
C LEU A 114 -2.01 11.33 -6.67
N ILE A 115 -2.97 10.62 -6.09
CA ILE A 115 -4.37 11.04 -6.07
C ILE A 115 -4.99 11.15 -4.66
N GLY A 116 -4.22 10.89 -3.60
CA GLY A 116 -4.67 11.05 -2.22
C GLY A 116 -5.77 10.07 -1.81
N GLU A 117 -6.78 10.57 -1.09
CA GLU A 117 -7.84 9.74 -0.48
C GLU A 117 -8.66 8.90 -1.47
N ALA A 118 -8.81 9.36 -2.71
CA ALA A 118 -9.53 8.61 -3.73
C ALA A 118 -8.93 7.21 -3.99
N ALA A 119 -7.60 7.07 -3.84
CA ALA A 119 -6.92 5.78 -4.00
C ALA A 119 -7.45 4.70 -3.06
N GLY A 120 -7.76 5.04 -1.81
CA GLY A 120 -8.28 4.11 -0.81
C GLY A 120 -9.64 3.50 -1.19
N ARG A 121 -10.42 4.20 -2.01
CA ARG A 121 -11.74 3.74 -2.47
C ARG A 121 -11.66 2.60 -3.48
N LEU A 122 -10.52 2.45 -4.17
CA LEU A 122 -10.27 1.34 -5.09
C LEU A 122 -10.32 -0.02 -4.38
N HIS A 123 -9.99 -0.07 -3.09
CA HIS A 123 -10.01 -1.32 -2.32
C HIS A 123 -11.41 -1.77 -1.87
N THR A 124 -12.45 -0.98 -2.15
CA THR A 124 -13.83 -1.27 -1.78
C THR A 124 -14.27 -2.63 -2.32
N ALA A 125 -14.87 -3.46 -1.45
CA ALA A 125 -15.41 -4.78 -1.75
C ALA A 125 -14.40 -5.78 -2.36
N ARG A 126 -13.11 -5.60 -2.10
CA ARG A 126 -12.04 -6.47 -2.60
C ARG A 126 -11.05 -6.78 -1.48
N SER A 127 -10.50 -7.99 -1.45
CA SER A 127 -9.37 -8.35 -0.61
C SER A 127 -8.07 -8.40 -1.43
N ARG A 128 -6.93 -8.31 -0.74
CA ARG A 128 -5.62 -8.49 -1.38
C ARG A 128 -5.50 -9.86 -2.05
N ASN A 129 -6.08 -10.90 -1.45
CA ASN A 129 -6.08 -12.25 -2.02
C ASN A 129 -6.79 -12.31 -3.37
N ASP A 130 -7.87 -11.56 -3.55
CA ASP A 130 -8.58 -11.48 -4.82
C ASP A 130 -7.69 -10.88 -5.91
N GLN A 131 -6.88 -9.88 -5.57
CA GLN A 131 -5.96 -9.24 -6.49
C GLN A 131 -4.80 -10.14 -6.89
N VAL A 132 -4.20 -10.82 -5.92
CA VAL A 132 -3.08 -11.74 -6.16
C VAL A 132 -3.51 -12.95 -6.98
N ALA A 133 -4.79 -13.35 -6.91
CA ALA A 133 -5.35 -14.49 -7.64
C ALA A 133 -5.79 -14.15 -9.07
N THR A 134 -5.79 -12.88 -9.48
CA THR A 134 -6.18 -12.45 -10.83
C THR A 134 -5.05 -12.60 -11.81
#